data_9527a71ffcc19fefb1270f5cc3aa2e12
#
_entry.id   9527a71ffcc19fefb1270f5cc3aa2e12
#
_cell.length_a   1.000
_cell.length_b   1.000
_cell.length_c   1.000
_cell.angle_alpha   90.00
_cell.angle_beta   90.00
_cell.angle_gamma   90.00
#
_symmetry.space_group_name_H-M   'P 1'
#
loop_
_entity.id
_entity.type
_entity.pdbx_description
1 polymer ?
#
loop_
_entity_poly.entity_id
_entity_poly.type
_entity_poly.pdbx_seq_one_letter_code
_entity_poly.pdbx_strand_id
1 'polypeptide(L)'
;ELVFVNDGSKDHTWEKILELKEERAHIKGVCFSRNFGKEGAVFAGIAQAEGDCIAVMDCDLQHPPETLIKMYRLWEDGYQVIEGVKASRGRESFIHKMFAKTFYSIISDATGIDMSRASDFKLMDRQAAEEFLKLPERNVFFRALSSWVGFKTTYVEFDVQEREAGESK
;
A
#
# COMPACT_ATOMS: atom_id res chain seq x y z
N GLU A 1 -6.02 -13.90 5.69
CA GLU A 1 -7.19 -13.39 4.96
C GLU A 1 -6.81 -12.45 3.82
N LEU A 2 -7.72 -12.26 2.87
CA LEU A 2 -7.61 -11.27 1.79
C LEU A 2 -8.79 -10.31 1.89
N VAL A 3 -8.52 -9.00 1.94
CA VAL A 3 -9.54 -7.96 1.96
C VAL A 3 -9.47 -7.18 0.66
N PHE A 4 -10.45 -7.37 -0.23
CA PHE A 4 -10.58 -6.62 -1.47
C PHE A 4 -11.45 -5.39 -1.24
N VAL A 5 -10.99 -4.24 -1.74
CA VAL A 5 -11.76 -2.99 -1.69
C VAL A 5 -12.06 -2.53 -3.11
N ASN A 6 -13.34 -2.48 -3.44
CA ASN A 6 -13.83 -1.92 -4.70
C ASN A 6 -14.18 -0.44 -4.51
N ASP A 7 -13.37 0.45 -5.08
CA ASP A 7 -13.54 1.90 -5.00
C ASP A 7 -14.50 2.43 -6.09
N GLY A 8 -15.70 1.84 -6.13
CA GLY A 8 -16.78 2.27 -7.02
C GLY A 8 -16.52 1.95 -8.50
N SER A 9 -15.93 0.80 -8.81
CA SER A 9 -15.78 0.32 -10.19
C SER A 9 -17.14 0.18 -10.88
N LYS A 10 -17.18 0.45 -12.18
CA LYS A 10 -18.41 0.37 -13.01
C LYS A 10 -18.50 -0.90 -13.83
N ASP A 11 -17.49 -1.74 -13.76
CA ASP A 11 -17.37 -3.04 -14.41
C ASP A 11 -17.78 -4.18 -13.46
N HIS A 12 -17.55 -5.40 -13.84
CA HIS A 12 -17.88 -6.60 -13.07
C HIS A 12 -16.90 -6.93 -11.94
N THR A 13 -16.09 -5.96 -11.48
CA THR A 13 -15.12 -6.18 -10.40
C THR A 13 -15.79 -6.64 -9.11
N TRP A 14 -16.91 -6.00 -8.73
CA TRP A 14 -17.61 -6.35 -7.49
C TRP A 14 -18.23 -7.74 -7.53
N GLU A 15 -18.85 -8.11 -8.64
CA GLU A 15 -19.40 -9.45 -8.83
C GLU A 15 -18.32 -10.53 -8.71
N LYS A 16 -17.13 -10.28 -9.26
CA LYS A 16 -16.00 -11.20 -9.14
C LYS A 16 -15.50 -11.35 -7.71
N ILE A 17 -15.49 -10.28 -6.93
CA ILE A 17 -15.13 -10.34 -5.50
C ILE A 17 -16.15 -11.19 -4.73
N LEU A 18 -17.45 -11.05 -5.03
CA LEU A 18 -18.50 -11.85 -4.39
C LEU A 18 -18.38 -13.34 -4.74
N GLU A 19 -18.15 -13.69 -6.02
CA GLU A 19 -17.88 -15.07 -6.44
C GLU A 19 -16.71 -15.68 -5.64
N LEU A 20 -15.58 -14.97 -5.57
CA LEU A 20 -14.40 -15.41 -4.82
C LEU A 20 -14.68 -15.61 -3.32
N LYS A 21 -15.51 -14.74 -2.73
CA LYS A 21 -15.90 -14.84 -1.32
C LYS A 21 -16.77 -16.07 -1.05
N GLU A 22 -17.64 -16.47 -1.99
CA GLU A 22 -18.45 -17.68 -1.87
C GLU A 22 -17.57 -18.94 -1.93
N GLU A 23 -16.54 -18.94 -2.77
CA GLU A 23 -15.62 -20.06 -2.93
C GLU A 23 -14.60 -20.20 -1.78
N ARG A 24 -14.24 -19.07 -1.11
CA ARG A 24 -13.12 -19.00 -0.18
C ARG A 24 -13.45 -18.16 1.05
N ALA A 25 -13.63 -18.85 2.19
CA ALA A 25 -14.03 -18.24 3.46
C ALA A 25 -13.07 -17.17 4.01
N HIS A 26 -11.80 -17.16 3.58
CA HIS A 26 -10.80 -16.17 4.01
C HIS A 26 -10.80 -14.89 3.18
N ILE A 27 -11.75 -14.73 2.24
CA ILE A 27 -11.90 -13.54 1.42
C ILE A 27 -12.99 -12.63 2.00
N LYS A 28 -12.64 -11.37 2.20
CA LYS A 28 -13.55 -10.28 2.57
C LYS A 28 -13.63 -9.28 1.41
N GLY A 29 -14.79 -8.64 1.26
CA GLY A 29 -15.02 -7.61 0.25
C GLY A 29 -15.60 -6.35 0.87
N VAL A 30 -15.11 -5.18 0.47
CA VAL A 30 -15.66 -3.87 0.77
C VAL A 30 -16.03 -3.19 -0.55
N CYS A 31 -17.25 -2.66 -0.66
CA CYS A 31 -17.69 -1.96 -1.87
C CYS A 31 -18.12 -0.53 -1.53
N PHE A 32 -17.51 0.44 -2.15
CA PHE A 32 -17.88 1.84 -2.01
C PHE A 32 -19.02 2.19 -2.97
N SER A 33 -19.90 3.06 -2.52
CA SER A 33 -21.03 3.58 -3.34
C SER A 33 -20.58 4.46 -4.52
N ARG A 34 -19.36 4.98 -4.46
CA ARG A 34 -18.69 5.75 -5.53
C ARG A 34 -17.18 5.71 -5.32
N ASN A 35 -16.42 6.25 -6.27
CA ASN A 35 -14.99 6.44 -6.09
C ASN A 35 -14.71 7.49 -5.01
N PHE A 36 -13.99 7.09 -3.96
CA PHE A 36 -13.49 7.92 -2.86
C PHE A 36 -11.97 8.12 -2.92
N GLY A 37 -11.31 7.42 -3.82
CA GLY A 37 -9.87 7.47 -4.03
C GLY A 37 -9.09 6.39 -3.29
N LYS A 38 -7.87 6.16 -3.78
CA LYS A 38 -6.98 5.09 -3.30
C LYS A 38 -6.77 5.13 -1.78
N GLU A 39 -6.53 6.31 -1.23
CA GLU A 39 -6.31 6.47 0.22
C GLU A 39 -7.52 5.99 1.03
N GLY A 40 -8.73 6.39 0.63
CA GLY A 40 -9.96 5.92 1.26
C GLY A 40 -10.11 4.40 1.20
N ALA A 41 -9.79 3.80 0.06
CA ALA A 41 -9.82 2.35 -0.14
C ALA A 41 -8.80 1.63 0.75
N VAL A 42 -7.58 2.14 0.87
CA VAL A 42 -6.54 1.60 1.74
C VAL A 42 -6.99 1.61 3.21
N PHE A 43 -7.48 2.75 3.70
CA PHE A 43 -7.96 2.86 5.08
C PHE A 43 -9.15 1.93 5.37
N ALA A 44 -10.08 1.80 4.43
CA ALA A 44 -11.20 0.87 4.59
C ALA A 44 -10.74 -0.59 4.62
N GLY A 45 -9.76 -0.95 3.81
CA GLY A 45 -9.15 -2.29 3.82
C GLY A 45 -8.46 -2.59 5.13
N ILE A 46 -7.64 -1.68 5.65
CA ILE A 46 -6.97 -1.81 6.93
C ILE A 46 -7.97 -1.96 8.08
N ALA A 47 -9.06 -1.17 8.08
CA ALA A 47 -10.10 -1.23 9.10
C ALA A 47 -10.86 -2.57 9.14
N GLN A 48 -10.92 -3.31 8.03
CA GLN A 48 -11.56 -4.61 7.93
C GLN A 48 -10.62 -5.79 8.16
N ALA A 49 -9.32 -5.53 8.15
CA ALA A 49 -8.31 -6.57 8.36
C ALA A 49 -8.21 -6.95 9.84
N GLU A 50 -8.10 -8.26 10.13
CA GLU A 50 -8.06 -8.83 11.50
C GLU A 50 -6.75 -9.53 11.84
N GLY A 51 -5.84 -9.72 10.88
CA GLY A 51 -4.53 -10.36 11.08
C GLY A 51 -3.60 -9.58 12.01
N ASP A 52 -2.58 -10.23 12.57
CA ASP A 52 -1.57 -9.60 13.45
C ASP A 52 -0.64 -8.64 12.69
N CYS A 53 -0.51 -8.83 11.39
CA CYS A 53 0.11 -7.88 10.49
C CYS A 53 -0.74 -7.69 9.22
N ILE A 54 -0.62 -6.53 8.59
CA ILE A 54 -1.44 -6.13 7.44
C ILE A 54 -0.53 -5.72 6.30
N ALA A 55 -0.66 -6.41 5.15
CA ALA A 55 0.01 -6.01 3.92
C ALA A 55 -0.96 -5.26 3.01
N VAL A 56 -0.52 -4.11 2.50
CA VAL A 56 -1.24 -3.31 1.50
C VAL A 56 -0.53 -3.44 0.16
N MET A 57 -1.27 -3.82 -0.88
CA MET A 57 -0.74 -3.91 -2.24
C MET A 57 -1.80 -3.61 -3.28
N ASP A 58 -1.37 -3.12 -4.44
CA ASP A 58 -2.25 -2.91 -5.59
C ASP A 58 -2.59 -4.26 -6.27
N CYS A 59 -3.81 -4.38 -6.83
CA CYS A 59 -4.29 -5.59 -7.50
C CYS A 59 -3.86 -5.70 -8.97
N ASP A 60 -2.84 -4.93 -9.41
CA ASP A 60 -2.38 -4.90 -10.81
C ASP A 60 -1.23 -5.89 -11.10
N LEU A 61 -0.90 -6.74 -10.13
CA LEU A 61 0.14 -7.76 -10.17
C LEU A 61 1.57 -7.21 -10.38
N GLN A 62 1.77 -5.90 -10.23
CA GLN A 62 3.11 -5.31 -10.32
C GLN A 62 3.98 -5.63 -9.09
N HIS A 63 3.38 -6.04 -7.98
CA HIS A 63 4.06 -6.40 -6.74
C HIS A 63 4.21 -7.92 -6.63
N PRO A 64 5.44 -8.49 -6.67
CA PRO A 64 5.64 -9.92 -6.58
C PRO A 64 5.17 -10.48 -5.22
N PRO A 65 4.34 -11.54 -5.18
CA PRO A 65 3.89 -12.15 -3.92
C PRO A 65 5.04 -12.63 -3.03
N GLU A 66 6.16 -13.04 -3.63
CA GLU A 66 7.37 -13.49 -2.92
C GLU A 66 7.97 -12.37 -2.04
N THR A 67 7.74 -11.12 -2.41
CA THR A 67 8.17 -9.97 -1.60
C THR A 67 7.43 -9.93 -0.27
N LEU A 68 6.14 -10.32 -0.23
CA LEU A 68 5.37 -10.40 1.02
C LEU A 68 5.99 -11.40 2.00
N ILE A 69 6.51 -12.52 1.51
CA ILE A 69 7.19 -13.51 2.36
C ILE A 69 8.42 -12.90 3.02
N LYS A 70 9.22 -12.13 2.27
CA LYS A 70 10.39 -11.43 2.82
C LYS A 70 9.98 -10.37 3.85
N MET A 71 8.92 -9.60 3.55
CA MET A 71 8.38 -8.61 4.48
C MET A 71 7.88 -9.27 5.77
N TYR A 72 7.18 -10.40 5.67
CA TYR A 72 6.68 -11.13 6.82
C TYR A 72 7.84 -11.62 7.73
N ARG A 73 8.94 -12.12 7.16
CA ARG A 73 10.12 -12.51 7.95
C ARG A 73 10.74 -11.34 8.70
N LEU A 74 10.81 -10.16 8.08
CA LEU A 74 11.30 -8.95 8.76
C LEU A 74 10.35 -8.50 9.87
N TRP A 75 9.05 -8.70 9.72
CA TRP A 75 8.08 -8.46 10.78
C TRP A 75 8.31 -9.43 11.96
N GLU A 76 8.54 -10.73 11.70
CA GLU A 76 8.93 -11.70 12.74
C GLU A 76 10.24 -11.29 13.46
N ASP A 77 11.17 -10.63 12.76
CA ASP A 77 12.40 -10.05 13.33
C ASP A 77 12.16 -8.75 14.14
N GLY A 78 10.90 -8.34 14.30
CA GLY A 78 10.47 -7.23 15.14
C GLY A 78 10.50 -5.86 14.47
N TYR A 79 10.48 -5.79 13.13
CA TYR A 79 10.17 -4.55 12.43
C TYR A 79 8.66 -4.36 12.39
N GLN A 80 8.21 -3.11 12.63
CA GLN A 80 6.79 -2.79 12.72
C GLN A 80 6.20 -2.28 11.39
N VAL A 81 7.05 -1.69 10.55
CA VAL A 81 6.67 -1.27 9.19
C VAL A 81 7.76 -1.70 8.22
N ILE A 82 7.38 -2.41 7.17
CA ILE A 82 8.27 -2.87 6.11
C ILE A 82 7.75 -2.33 4.79
N GLU A 83 8.55 -1.52 4.09
CA GLU A 83 8.19 -0.92 2.82
C GLU A 83 8.80 -1.66 1.65
N GLY A 84 7.99 -1.96 0.63
CA GLY A 84 8.46 -2.46 -0.64
C GLY A 84 8.95 -1.32 -1.51
N VAL A 85 10.23 -1.31 -1.86
CA VAL A 85 10.86 -0.28 -2.69
C VAL A 85 11.26 -0.87 -4.03
N LYS A 86 10.94 -0.18 -5.13
CA LYS A 86 11.33 -0.64 -6.47
C LYS A 86 12.86 -0.63 -6.63
N ALA A 87 13.46 -1.78 -6.93
CA ALA A 87 14.91 -1.94 -7.08
C ALA A 87 15.46 -1.13 -8.27
N SER A 88 14.72 -1.01 -9.35
CA SER A 88 15.03 -0.15 -10.48
C SER A 88 13.78 0.63 -10.89
N ARG A 89 13.87 1.94 -10.88
CA ARG A 89 12.93 2.78 -11.63
C ARG A 89 13.38 2.67 -13.07
N GLY A 90 12.68 1.83 -13.88
CA GLY A 90 12.96 1.68 -15.30
C GLY A 90 13.22 3.01 -16.02
N ARG A 91 13.31 3.07 -17.34
CA ARG A 91 13.58 4.27 -18.15
C ARG A 91 12.58 5.42 -17.92
N GLU A 92 12.54 5.95 -16.70
CA GLU A 92 11.86 7.23 -16.44
C GLU A 92 12.68 8.37 -17.05
N SER A 93 12.00 9.30 -17.74
CA SER A 93 12.64 10.50 -18.29
C SER A 93 13.42 11.22 -17.19
N PHE A 94 14.68 11.57 -17.46
CA PHE A 94 15.57 12.26 -16.51
C PHE A 94 14.92 13.53 -15.90
N ILE A 95 14.06 14.20 -16.67
CA ILE A 95 13.32 15.39 -16.27
C ILE A 95 12.28 15.04 -15.19
N HIS A 96 11.47 13.99 -15.37
CA HIS A 96 10.50 13.53 -14.38
C HIS A 96 11.17 13.09 -13.07
N LYS A 97 12.33 12.42 -13.18
CA LYS A 97 13.12 12.00 -12.01
C LYS A 97 13.64 13.21 -11.22
N MET A 98 14.05 14.28 -11.91
CA MET A 98 14.53 15.50 -11.27
C MET A 98 13.40 16.26 -10.57
N PHE A 99 12.23 16.42 -11.19
CA PHE A 99 11.07 17.05 -10.57
C PHE A 99 10.56 16.28 -9.36
N ALA A 100 10.42 14.96 -9.46
CA ALA A 100 10.01 14.11 -8.35
C ALA A 100 11.01 14.21 -7.19
N LYS A 101 12.32 14.16 -7.46
CA LYS A 101 13.36 14.29 -6.44
C LYS A 101 13.30 15.66 -5.74
N THR A 102 13.12 16.74 -6.49
CA THR A 102 13.00 18.09 -5.93
C THR A 102 11.74 18.22 -5.07
N PHE A 103 10.61 17.71 -5.54
CA PHE A 103 9.34 17.72 -4.81
C PHE A 103 9.46 16.95 -3.48
N TYR A 104 9.99 15.73 -3.52
CA TYR A 104 10.20 14.94 -2.30
C TYR A 104 11.22 15.56 -1.35
N SER A 105 12.28 16.20 -1.88
CA SER A 105 13.26 16.94 -1.05
C SER A 105 12.60 18.11 -0.31
N ILE A 106 11.78 18.90 -0.99
CA ILE A 106 11.07 20.02 -0.37
C ILE A 106 10.13 19.55 0.73
N ILE A 107 9.39 18.45 0.50
CA ILE A 107 8.50 17.89 1.52
C ILE A 107 9.32 17.33 2.68
N SER A 108 10.41 16.61 2.41
CA SER A 108 11.30 16.06 3.44
C SER A 108 11.92 17.17 4.29
N ASP A 109 12.37 18.26 3.67
CA ASP A 109 12.94 19.41 4.38
C ASP A 109 11.87 20.14 5.22
N ALA A 110 10.64 20.25 4.71
CA ALA A 110 9.55 20.93 5.41
C ALA A 110 8.95 20.11 6.57
N THR A 111 8.97 18.79 6.46
CA THR A 111 8.32 17.87 7.41
C THR A 111 9.31 17.10 8.29
N GLY A 112 10.59 17.08 7.94
CA GLY A 112 11.60 16.20 8.55
C GLY A 112 11.46 14.71 8.21
N ILE A 113 10.61 14.38 7.22
CA ILE A 113 10.26 13.01 6.84
C ILE A 113 10.97 12.64 5.54
N ASP A 114 11.80 11.59 5.54
CA ASP A 114 12.40 11.07 4.31
C ASP A 114 11.34 10.31 3.47
N MET A 115 10.80 11.01 2.47
CA MET A 115 9.82 10.46 1.53
C MET A 115 10.43 9.76 0.31
N SER A 116 11.76 9.72 0.20
CA SER A 116 12.45 9.19 -0.98
C SER A 116 12.19 7.70 -1.22
N ARG A 117 11.87 6.97 -0.16
CA ARG A 117 11.58 5.52 -0.17
C ARG A 117 10.13 5.18 0.18
N ALA A 118 9.28 6.19 0.39
CA ALA A 118 7.89 5.98 0.73
C ALA A 118 7.13 5.22 -0.37
N SER A 119 6.43 4.15 0.00
CA SER A 119 5.73 3.25 -0.91
C SER A 119 4.30 2.98 -0.43
N ASP A 120 3.39 2.69 -1.38
CA ASP A 120 2.06 2.16 -1.06
C ASP A 120 2.11 0.67 -0.76
N PHE A 121 3.11 -0.05 -1.30
CA PHE A 121 3.34 -1.46 -1.02
C PHE A 121 4.09 -1.59 0.30
N LYS A 122 3.38 -1.92 1.36
CA LYS A 122 3.97 -2.07 2.69
C LYS A 122 3.25 -3.14 3.53
N LEU A 123 3.99 -3.70 4.47
CA LEU A 123 3.47 -4.54 5.53
C LEU A 123 3.65 -3.81 6.85
N MET A 124 2.64 -3.81 7.69
CA MET A 124 2.64 -3.18 9.00
C MET A 124 2.12 -4.11 10.08
N ASP A 125 2.70 -3.98 11.26
CA ASP A 125 2.19 -4.58 12.48
C ASP A 125 0.77 -4.07 12.80
N ARG A 126 -0.04 -4.87 13.49
CA ARG A 126 -1.38 -4.50 13.93
C ARG A 126 -1.38 -3.18 14.70
N GLN A 127 -0.44 -2.98 15.62
CA GLN A 127 -0.35 -1.76 16.40
C GLN A 127 -0.12 -0.53 15.51
N ALA A 128 0.76 -0.63 14.51
CA ALA A 128 1.01 0.44 13.56
C ALA A 128 -0.24 0.77 12.72
N ALA A 129 -0.97 -0.25 12.27
CA ALA A 129 -2.19 -0.10 11.52
C ALA A 129 -3.31 0.57 12.34
N GLU A 130 -3.45 0.22 13.61
CA GLU A 130 -4.42 0.83 14.51
C GLU A 130 -4.11 2.30 14.79
N GLU A 131 -2.83 2.67 14.94
CA GLU A 131 -2.45 4.08 15.09
C GLU A 131 -2.74 4.88 13.81
N PHE A 132 -2.56 4.28 12.63
CA PHE A 132 -2.94 4.92 11.36
C PHE A 132 -4.44 5.21 11.30
N LEU A 133 -5.28 4.28 11.74
CA LEU A 133 -6.72 4.46 11.75
C LEU A 133 -7.22 5.55 12.73
N LYS A 134 -6.43 5.88 13.76
CA LYS A 134 -6.77 6.90 14.76
C LYS A 134 -6.45 8.33 14.30
N LEU A 135 -5.69 8.50 13.22
CA LEU A 135 -5.30 9.83 12.75
C LEU A 135 -6.53 10.63 12.30
N PRO A 136 -6.69 11.86 12.80
CA PRO A 136 -7.87 12.69 12.50
C PRO A 136 -7.86 13.31 11.10
N GLU A 137 -6.73 13.26 10.41
CA GLU A 137 -6.53 13.86 9.09
C GLU A 137 -7.32 13.10 8.03
N ARG A 138 -8.22 13.78 7.33
CA ARG A 138 -9.06 13.18 6.27
C ARG A 138 -8.32 12.93 4.95
N ASN A 139 -7.22 13.64 4.72
CA ASN A 139 -6.41 13.55 3.51
C ASN A 139 -4.99 13.12 3.87
N VAL A 140 -4.87 11.99 4.54
CA VAL A 140 -3.57 11.46 4.92
C VAL A 140 -2.91 10.83 3.72
N PHE A 141 -1.70 11.26 3.43
CA PHE A 141 -0.89 10.63 2.41
C PHE A 141 -0.28 9.34 2.97
N PHE A 142 -0.91 8.21 2.67
CA PHE A 142 -0.57 6.89 3.22
C PHE A 142 0.93 6.55 3.11
N ARG A 143 1.58 6.99 2.01
CA ARG A 143 3.02 6.81 1.83
C ARG A 143 3.87 7.43 2.93
N ALA A 144 3.48 8.60 3.42
CA ALA A 144 4.24 9.36 4.40
C ALA A 144 4.06 8.86 5.84
N LEU A 145 2.97 8.15 6.11
CA LEU A 145 2.57 7.79 7.48
C LEU A 145 3.61 6.95 8.21
N SER A 146 4.22 5.99 7.54
CA SER A 146 5.22 5.11 8.13
C SER A 146 6.42 5.87 8.73
N SER A 147 6.84 6.93 8.06
CA SER A 147 7.95 7.78 8.53
C SER A 147 7.52 8.75 9.62
N TRP A 148 6.23 9.12 9.68
CA TRP A 148 5.73 10.12 10.63
C TRP A 148 5.43 9.55 12.01
N VAL A 149 4.91 8.32 12.09
CA VAL A 149 4.47 7.72 13.36
C VAL A 149 5.64 7.16 14.20
N GLY A 150 6.85 7.06 13.62
CA GLY A 150 8.07 6.71 14.37
C GLY A 150 8.21 5.22 14.72
N PHE A 151 7.50 4.33 14.03
CA PHE A 151 7.67 2.89 14.17
C PHE A 151 9.01 2.39 13.61
N LYS A 152 9.50 1.25 14.14
CA LYS A 152 10.71 0.59 13.65
C LYS A 152 10.49 0.12 12.20
N THR A 153 11.03 0.89 11.25
CA THR A 153 10.82 0.71 9.81
C THR A 153 12.04 0.10 9.13
N THR A 154 11.79 -0.74 8.12
CA THR A 154 12.82 -1.25 7.19
C THR A 154 12.26 -1.35 5.77
N TYR A 155 13.11 -1.76 4.80
CA TYR A 155 12.78 -1.77 3.38
C TYR A 155 13.13 -3.12 2.75
N VAL A 156 12.32 -3.54 1.76
CA VAL A 156 12.61 -4.68 0.88
C VAL A 156 12.58 -4.19 -0.56
N GLU A 157 13.68 -4.40 -1.27
CA GLU A 157 13.72 -4.11 -2.70
C GLU A 157 13.03 -5.22 -3.50
N PHE A 158 12.27 -4.83 -4.53
CA PHE A 158 11.65 -5.76 -5.47
C PHE A 158 11.69 -5.24 -6.90
N ASP A 159 11.74 -6.16 -7.85
CA ASP A 159 11.62 -5.85 -9.28
C ASP A 159 10.14 -5.77 -9.67
N VAL A 160 9.78 -4.69 -10.35
CA VAL A 160 8.39 -4.49 -10.80
C VAL A 160 8.09 -5.47 -11.92
N GLN A 161 7.02 -6.24 -11.77
CA GLN A 161 6.50 -7.08 -12.84
C GLN A 161 5.74 -6.25 -13.89
N GLU A 162 5.70 -6.73 -15.12
CA GLU A 162 4.86 -6.12 -16.14
C GLU A 162 3.38 -6.26 -15.74
N ARG A 163 2.61 -5.19 -15.96
CA ARG A 163 1.18 -5.20 -15.66
C ARG A 163 0.47 -6.19 -16.59
N GLU A 164 -0.25 -7.16 -16.05
CA GLU A 164 -0.99 -8.16 -16.83
C GLU A 164 -2.31 -7.62 -17.37
N ALA A 165 -2.92 -6.60 -16.74
CA ALA A 165 -4.20 -6.02 -17.18
C ALA A 165 -4.34 -4.55 -16.76
N GLY A 166 -5.15 -3.79 -17.50
CA GLY A 166 -5.49 -2.38 -17.22
C GLY A 166 -4.56 -1.37 -17.87
N GLU A 167 -5.09 -0.15 -18.11
CA GLU A 167 -4.34 1.00 -18.61
C GLU A 167 -3.89 1.90 -17.47
N SER A 168 -2.70 2.51 -17.62
CA SER A 168 -2.23 3.54 -16.69
C SER A 168 -3.06 4.81 -16.88
N LYS A 169 -3.72 5.28 -15.84
CA LYS A 169 -4.41 6.59 -15.82
C LYS A 169 -3.42 7.71 -15.57
#